data_5f8643971ae8351b14128a415bac003f
#
_entry.id   5f8643971ae8351b14128a415bac003f
#
_cell.length_a   1.000
_cell.length_b   1.000
_cell.length_c   1.000
_cell.angle_alpha   90.00
_cell.angle_beta   90.00
_cell.angle_gamma   90.00
#
_symmetry.space_group_name_H-M   'P 1'
#
loop_
_entity.id
_entity.type
_entity.pdbx_description
1 polymer ?
#
loop_
_entity_poly.entity_id
_entity_poly.type
_entity_poly.pdbx_seq_one_letter_code
_entity_poly.pdbx_strand_id
1 'polypeptide(L)'
;MTVPFHVCPLPRDAANLDAALALHAAAHALEVAWLGGYPLPCLWPDAAAIAADSRQILAAYDDAGVLCGLLVSSEQPDGGIDIERTLVLPQRLGEGWAGRLLTAALAPVAHATVMSAAANRAAIRCYHKAGFRVVREFAAPDGLPLLALAWQRDDSLLALQLDADGWVVQAEKQPSPNCDVYPDQCNAAAATPLLVIHNISLPPYQYGGPGVQQLFTNSLDPQAHPYYAGIAGLRVSCHFFIRRDGSLLQFVPTTRRAWHAGVSQWRGRERCNDFSLGIELEGCDFEPFSHAQYRTLAALAALLQRDCGVTAITGHEHIAPGRKTDPGPYFDWARLSASLGRHLPEN
;
A
#
# COMPACT_ATOMS: atom_id res chain seq x y z
N MET A 1 -8.16 -2.91 -16.24
CA MET A 1 -7.02 -3.64 -16.85
C MET A 1 -5.78 -3.14 -16.16
N THR A 2 -5.17 -3.95 -15.27
CA THR A 2 -3.84 -3.66 -14.75
C THR A 2 -2.89 -3.76 -15.92
N VAL A 3 -2.23 -2.65 -16.26
CA VAL A 3 -1.12 -2.66 -17.21
C VAL A 3 -0.04 -3.55 -16.57
N PRO A 4 0.24 -4.76 -17.07
CA PRO A 4 1.34 -5.55 -16.58
C PRO A 4 2.59 -4.68 -16.70
N PHE A 5 3.49 -4.79 -15.77
CA PHE A 5 4.65 -3.91 -15.69
C PHE A 5 5.86 -4.73 -15.26
N HIS A 6 7.01 -4.28 -15.72
CA HIS A 6 8.28 -4.88 -15.33
C HIS A 6 9.20 -3.79 -14.76
N VAL A 7 9.76 -4.03 -13.56
CA VAL A 7 10.82 -3.18 -12.99
C VAL A 7 12.09 -4.00 -12.88
N CYS A 8 13.16 -3.52 -13.50
CA CYS A 8 14.46 -4.17 -13.50
C CYS A 8 15.59 -3.13 -13.45
N PRO A 9 16.84 -3.55 -13.21
CA PRO A 9 18.00 -2.69 -13.48
C PRO A 9 17.98 -2.24 -14.93
N LEU A 10 18.29 -0.95 -15.18
CA LEU A 10 18.32 -0.38 -16.52
C LEU A 10 19.30 -1.16 -17.41
N PRO A 11 18.85 -1.79 -18.52
CA PRO A 11 19.76 -2.41 -19.47
C PRO A 11 20.66 -1.36 -20.13
N ARG A 12 21.95 -1.70 -20.34
CA ARG A 12 22.98 -0.76 -20.80
C ARG A 12 23.21 -0.80 -22.31
N ASP A 13 22.27 -1.36 -23.10
CA ASP A 13 22.32 -1.28 -24.57
C ASP A 13 21.90 0.11 -25.07
N ALA A 14 22.27 0.43 -26.32
CA ALA A 14 22.08 1.77 -26.86
C ALA A 14 20.63 2.20 -26.88
N ALA A 15 19.68 1.30 -27.21
CA ALA A 15 18.26 1.64 -27.28
C ALA A 15 17.67 2.02 -25.91
N ASN A 16 18.04 1.31 -24.85
CA ASN A 16 17.61 1.60 -23.49
C ASN A 16 18.30 2.87 -22.94
N LEU A 17 19.55 3.12 -23.27
CA LEU A 17 20.26 4.34 -22.87
C LEU A 17 19.66 5.58 -23.55
N ASP A 18 19.32 5.51 -24.84
CA ASP A 18 18.67 6.60 -25.56
C ASP A 18 17.26 6.87 -25.02
N ALA A 19 16.49 5.82 -24.73
CA ALA A 19 15.17 5.94 -24.11
C ALA A 19 15.26 6.57 -22.71
N ALA A 20 16.24 6.19 -21.89
CA ALA A 20 16.49 6.73 -20.57
C ALA A 20 16.86 8.22 -20.64
N LEU A 21 17.71 8.61 -21.60
CA LEU A 21 18.07 10.00 -21.82
C LEU A 21 16.87 10.85 -22.23
N ALA A 22 16.03 10.34 -23.16
CA ALA A 22 14.83 11.02 -23.60
C ALA A 22 13.81 11.19 -22.44
N LEU A 23 13.62 10.16 -21.62
CA LEU A 23 12.75 10.23 -20.44
C LEU A 23 13.30 11.24 -19.43
N HIS A 24 14.61 11.20 -19.14
CA HIS A 24 15.25 12.14 -18.25
C HIS A 24 15.05 13.59 -18.71
N ALA A 25 15.30 13.89 -19.98
CA ALA A 25 15.14 15.23 -20.53
C ALA A 25 13.68 15.73 -20.39
N ALA A 26 12.70 14.89 -20.71
CA ALA A 26 11.29 15.25 -20.61
C ALA A 26 10.84 15.47 -19.15
N ALA A 27 11.22 14.59 -18.23
CA ALA A 27 10.89 14.70 -16.81
C ALA A 27 11.59 15.91 -16.16
N HIS A 28 12.86 16.15 -16.49
CA HIS A 28 13.62 17.29 -16.02
C HIS A 28 12.98 18.62 -16.45
N ALA A 29 12.62 18.76 -17.71
CA ALA A 29 11.95 19.96 -18.21
C ALA A 29 10.62 20.24 -17.48
N LEU A 30 9.87 19.20 -17.18
CA LEU A 30 8.62 19.33 -16.43
C LEU A 30 8.88 19.73 -14.97
N GLU A 31 9.88 19.17 -14.31
CA GLU A 31 10.25 19.53 -12.94
C GLU A 31 10.71 20.98 -12.85
N VAL A 32 11.55 21.43 -13.78
CA VAL A 32 11.97 22.85 -13.89
C VAL A 32 10.75 23.76 -14.03
N ALA A 33 9.77 23.40 -14.87
CA ALA A 33 8.54 24.18 -15.03
C ALA A 33 7.72 24.24 -13.72
N TRP A 34 7.60 23.13 -12.99
CA TRP A 34 6.90 23.10 -11.68
C TRP A 34 7.59 23.96 -10.61
N LEU A 35 8.89 24.12 -10.74
CA LEU A 35 9.70 24.96 -9.83
C LEU A 35 9.82 26.43 -10.33
N GLY A 36 8.95 26.85 -11.23
CA GLY A 36 8.92 28.23 -11.74
C GLY A 36 10.13 28.62 -12.58
N GLY A 37 10.75 27.66 -13.25
CA GLY A 37 11.95 27.86 -14.07
C GLY A 37 13.28 27.78 -13.29
N TYR A 38 13.24 27.28 -12.07
CA TYR A 38 14.47 27.10 -11.28
C TYR A 38 15.45 26.14 -11.98
N PRO A 39 16.75 26.54 -12.14
CA PRO A 39 17.72 25.76 -12.88
C PRO A 39 18.18 24.54 -12.08
N LEU A 40 17.54 23.39 -12.28
CA LEU A 40 17.98 22.14 -11.69
C LEU A 40 19.22 21.60 -12.41
N PRO A 41 20.19 21.00 -11.69
CA PRO A 41 21.30 20.31 -12.33
C PRO A 41 20.83 19.18 -13.24
N CYS A 42 21.37 19.13 -14.45
CA CYS A 42 21.15 18.01 -15.36
C CYS A 42 21.91 16.78 -14.82
N LEU A 43 21.22 15.66 -14.66
CA LEU A 43 21.82 14.44 -14.12
C LEU A 43 22.72 13.75 -15.17
N TRP A 44 22.26 13.69 -16.41
CA TRP A 44 22.98 13.09 -17.53
C TRP A 44 22.92 13.99 -18.77
N PRO A 45 24.06 14.47 -19.25
CA PRO A 45 24.13 15.28 -20.46
C PRO A 45 23.94 14.46 -21.74
N ASP A 46 24.30 13.17 -21.70
CA ASP A 46 24.23 12.24 -22.83
C ASP A 46 24.09 10.78 -22.40
N ALA A 47 23.91 9.89 -23.34
CA ALA A 47 23.77 8.44 -23.10
C ALA A 47 25.07 7.81 -22.53
N ALA A 48 26.23 8.34 -22.85
CA ALA A 48 27.50 7.85 -22.32
C ALA A 48 27.62 8.13 -20.81
N ALA A 49 27.09 9.26 -20.35
CA ALA A 49 27.02 9.57 -18.93
C ALA A 49 26.13 8.58 -18.17
N ILE A 50 25.01 8.14 -18.75
CA ILE A 50 24.16 7.09 -18.17
C ILE A 50 24.92 5.75 -18.16
N ALA A 51 25.59 5.41 -19.25
CA ALA A 51 26.37 4.16 -19.36
C ALA A 51 27.50 4.08 -18.33
N ALA A 52 28.14 5.20 -18.02
CA ALA A 52 29.24 5.32 -17.06
C ALA A 52 28.75 5.48 -15.60
N ASP A 53 27.46 5.71 -15.37
CA ASP A 53 26.92 5.92 -14.04
C ASP A 53 26.99 4.65 -13.20
N SER A 54 27.72 4.71 -12.09
CA SER A 54 27.92 3.59 -11.16
C SER A 54 26.78 3.40 -10.17
N ARG A 55 25.83 4.35 -10.11
CA ARG A 55 24.66 4.27 -9.23
C ARG A 55 23.71 3.19 -9.70
N GLN A 56 22.87 2.74 -8.80
CA GLN A 56 21.76 1.84 -9.16
C GLN A 56 20.70 2.62 -9.93
N ILE A 57 20.38 2.16 -11.13
CA ILE A 57 19.29 2.72 -11.94
C ILE A 57 18.26 1.63 -12.17
N LEU A 58 17.07 1.79 -11.60
CA LEU A 58 15.91 0.95 -11.88
C LEU A 58 15.08 1.57 -12.99
N ALA A 59 14.61 0.74 -13.88
CA ALA A 59 13.76 1.09 -15.02
C ALA A 59 12.43 0.37 -14.92
N ALA A 60 11.34 1.07 -15.19
CA ALA A 60 9.99 0.53 -15.22
C ALA A 60 9.44 0.57 -16.65
N TYR A 61 9.03 -0.59 -17.17
CA TYR A 61 8.50 -0.77 -18.51
C TYR A 61 7.03 -1.20 -18.44
N ASP A 62 6.25 -0.76 -19.45
CA ASP A 62 4.90 -1.29 -19.67
C ASP A 62 4.96 -2.60 -20.52
N ASP A 63 3.81 -3.22 -20.78
CA ASP A 63 3.69 -4.47 -21.55
C ASP A 63 4.19 -4.40 -22.98
N ALA A 64 4.20 -3.20 -23.56
CA ALA A 64 4.74 -2.98 -24.89
C ALA A 64 6.26 -2.79 -24.86
N GLY A 65 6.89 -2.86 -23.69
CA GLY A 65 8.33 -2.62 -23.52
C GLY A 65 8.70 -1.14 -23.54
N VAL A 66 7.76 -0.23 -23.39
CA VAL A 66 8.03 1.21 -23.34
C VAL A 66 8.52 1.60 -21.96
N LEU A 67 9.64 2.30 -21.91
CA LEU A 67 10.21 2.85 -20.66
C LEU A 67 9.30 3.97 -20.12
N CYS A 68 8.72 3.75 -18.94
CA CYS A 68 7.74 4.64 -18.30
C CYS A 68 8.31 5.42 -17.12
N GLY A 69 9.38 4.92 -16.49
CA GLY A 69 10.00 5.60 -15.35
C GLY A 69 11.38 5.08 -15.02
N LEU A 70 12.14 5.89 -14.30
CA LEU A 70 13.47 5.61 -13.78
C LEU A 70 13.58 6.01 -12.32
N LEU A 71 14.36 5.23 -11.55
CA LEU A 71 14.78 5.60 -10.20
C LEU A 71 16.29 5.44 -10.09
N VAL A 72 16.96 6.49 -9.63
CA VAL A 72 18.43 6.52 -9.43
C VAL A 72 18.70 6.59 -7.94
N SER A 73 19.51 5.68 -7.43
CA SER A 73 19.90 5.64 -6.03
C SER A 73 21.36 5.25 -5.85
N SER A 74 21.98 5.78 -4.79
CA SER A 74 23.31 5.40 -4.31
C SER A 74 23.19 4.58 -3.03
N GLU A 75 24.09 3.60 -2.86
CA GLU A 75 24.21 2.89 -1.59
C GLU A 75 24.82 3.80 -0.52
N GLN A 76 24.31 3.70 0.70
CA GLN A 76 24.87 4.35 1.88
C GLN A 76 25.79 3.38 2.63
N PRO A 77 26.81 3.88 3.36
CA PRO A 77 27.76 3.02 4.08
C PRO A 77 27.12 2.08 5.12
N ASP A 78 25.93 2.42 5.60
CA ASP A 78 25.16 1.69 6.60
C ASP A 78 24.17 0.66 5.98
N GLY A 79 24.25 0.44 4.65
CA GLY A 79 23.43 -0.52 3.93
C GLY A 79 22.05 0.01 3.52
N GLY A 80 21.79 1.31 3.71
CA GLY A 80 20.63 2.00 3.16
C GLY A 80 20.86 2.52 1.75
N ILE A 81 19.89 3.26 1.21
CA ILE A 81 20.01 3.96 -0.07
C ILE A 81 19.65 5.44 0.06
N ASP A 82 20.30 6.27 -0.73
CA ASP A 82 19.84 7.62 -1.01
C ASP A 82 19.22 7.67 -2.41
N ILE A 83 17.94 8.07 -2.48
CA ILE A 83 17.22 8.21 -3.75
C ILE A 83 17.49 9.60 -4.31
N GLU A 84 18.25 9.64 -5.38
CA GLU A 84 18.66 10.90 -5.98
C GLU A 84 17.64 11.44 -6.97
N ARG A 85 16.99 10.54 -7.72
CA ARG A 85 15.95 10.89 -8.69
C ARG A 85 14.89 9.81 -8.79
N THR A 86 13.64 10.24 -8.91
CA THR A 86 12.52 9.40 -9.36
C THR A 86 11.84 10.12 -10.51
N LEU A 87 11.98 9.58 -11.70
CA LEU A 87 11.56 10.18 -12.96
C LEU A 87 10.43 9.35 -13.55
N VAL A 88 9.40 10.00 -14.06
CA VAL A 88 8.28 9.35 -14.78
C VAL A 88 8.04 10.11 -16.07
N LEU A 89 7.78 9.38 -17.14
CA LEU A 89 7.42 9.96 -18.43
C LEU A 89 6.21 10.88 -18.24
N PRO A 90 6.25 12.17 -18.67
CA PRO A 90 5.17 13.13 -18.40
C PRO A 90 3.77 12.65 -18.79
N GLN A 91 3.65 11.92 -19.90
CA GLN A 91 2.38 11.39 -20.40
C GLN A 91 1.83 10.20 -19.57
N ARG A 92 2.65 9.65 -18.66
CA ARG A 92 2.34 8.48 -17.83
C ARG A 92 2.23 8.84 -16.33
N LEU A 93 2.15 10.16 -16.03
CA LEU A 93 1.94 10.63 -14.66
C LEU A 93 0.56 10.22 -14.14
N GLY A 94 0.49 9.89 -12.86
CA GLY A 94 -0.75 9.44 -12.23
C GLY A 94 -1.02 7.94 -12.34
N GLU A 95 -0.29 7.19 -13.18
CA GLU A 95 -0.47 5.75 -13.40
C GLU A 95 0.26 4.87 -12.36
N GLY A 96 0.91 5.46 -11.36
CA GLY A 96 1.56 4.74 -10.25
C GLY A 96 3.00 4.28 -10.50
N TRP A 97 3.64 4.65 -11.61
CA TRP A 97 4.99 4.22 -11.98
C TRP A 97 6.05 4.56 -10.94
N ALA A 98 6.03 5.77 -10.37
CA ALA A 98 6.95 6.16 -9.30
C ALA A 98 6.77 5.28 -8.04
N GLY A 99 5.54 4.94 -7.67
CA GLY A 99 5.27 4.05 -6.55
C GLY A 99 5.84 2.65 -6.75
N ARG A 100 5.74 2.11 -7.97
CA ARG A 100 6.29 0.78 -8.34
C ARG A 100 7.82 0.77 -8.27
N LEU A 101 8.47 1.82 -8.78
CA LEU A 101 9.92 2.00 -8.69
C LEU A 101 10.38 2.09 -7.23
N LEU A 102 9.70 2.90 -6.41
CA LEU A 102 9.99 3.01 -4.98
C LEU A 102 9.82 1.67 -4.27
N THR A 103 8.75 0.93 -4.58
CA THR A 103 8.53 -0.42 -4.01
C THR A 103 9.70 -1.34 -4.31
N ALA A 104 10.18 -1.37 -5.57
CA ALA A 104 11.31 -2.21 -5.97
C ALA A 104 12.62 -1.78 -5.30
N ALA A 105 12.88 -0.46 -5.24
CA ALA A 105 14.08 0.08 -4.62
C ALA A 105 14.15 -0.17 -3.09
N LEU A 106 13.01 -0.08 -2.41
CA LEU A 106 12.93 -0.22 -0.95
C LEU A 106 12.90 -1.68 -0.48
N ALA A 107 12.55 -2.63 -1.35
CA ALA A 107 12.43 -4.03 -0.98
C ALA A 107 13.69 -4.63 -0.35
N PRO A 108 14.92 -4.41 -0.89
CA PRO A 108 16.13 -5.01 -0.34
C PRO A 108 16.74 -4.25 0.86
N VAL A 109 16.34 -3.00 1.14
CA VAL A 109 17.04 -2.13 2.10
C VAL A 109 16.26 -1.92 3.38
N ALA A 110 16.95 -1.61 4.48
CA ALA A 110 16.34 -1.33 5.79
C ALA A 110 15.90 0.13 5.92
N HIS A 111 16.56 1.07 5.24
CA HIS A 111 16.23 2.49 5.28
C HIS A 111 16.61 3.18 3.97
N ALA A 112 15.99 4.32 3.74
CA ALA A 112 16.26 5.15 2.57
C ALA A 112 16.07 6.63 2.90
N THR A 113 16.80 7.48 2.20
CA THR A 113 16.65 8.93 2.24
C THR A 113 16.33 9.48 0.85
N VAL A 114 15.74 10.66 0.80
CA VAL A 114 15.53 11.42 -0.43
C VAL A 114 15.42 12.91 -0.10
N MET A 115 15.94 13.76 -0.98
CA MET A 115 15.71 15.18 -0.96
C MET A 115 14.77 15.61 -2.08
N SER A 116 13.86 16.54 -1.78
CA SER A 116 12.95 17.11 -2.78
C SER A 116 12.73 18.60 -2.53
N ALA A 117 12.55 19.37 -3.60
CA ALA A 117 12.07 20.73 -3.45
C ALA A 117 10.67 20.75 -2.81
N ALA A 118 10.44 21.64 -1.84
CA ALA A 118 9.16 21.75 -1.15
C ALA A 118 8.00 22.09 -2.10
N ALA A 119 8.29 22.76 -3.22
CA ALA A 119 7.34 23.04 -4.28
C ALA A 119 6.98 21.84 -5.14
N ASN A 120 7.78 20.75 -5.17
CA ASN A 120 7.49 19.53 -5.93
C ASN A 120 6.48 18.65 -5.18
N ARG A 121 5.23 19.14 -5.11
CA ARG A 121 4.14 18.47 -4.38
C ARG A 121 3.83 17.08 -4.91
N ALA A 122 4.09 16.82 -6.20
CA ALA A 122 3.86 15.51 -6.80
C ALA A 122 4.82 14.45 -6.25
N ALA A 123 6.12 14.77 -6.21
CA ALA A 123 7.15 13.90 -5.63
C ALA A 123 6.90 13.68 -4.12
N ILE A 124 6.64 14.76 -3.37
CA ILE A 124 6.38 14.67 -1.93
C ILE A 124 5.19 13.75 -1.62
N ARG A 125 4.07 13.90 -2.35
CA ARG A 125 2.93 12.99 -2.19
C ARG A 125 3.29 11.54 -2.52
N CYS A 126 4.12 11.31 -3.53
CA CYS A 126 4.58 9.98 -3.89
C CYS A 126 5.43 9.36 -2.78
N TYR A 127 6.37 10.11 -2.22
CA TYR A 127 7.21 9.66 -1.11
C TYR A 127 6.38 9.40 0.16
N HIS A 128 5.44 10.27 0.51
CA HIS A 128 4.54 10.02 1.64
C HIS A 128 3.69 8.75 1.44
N LYS A 129 3.17 8.52 0.23
CA LYS A 129 2.46 7.26 -0.09
C LYS A 129 3.36 6.02 0.04
N ALA A 130 4.65 6.16 -0.23
CA ALA A 130 5.64 5.10 -0.03
C ALA A 130 6.10 4.92 1.44
N GLY A 131 5.64 5.80 2.35
CA GLY A 131 5.95 5.73 3.78
C GLY A 131 7.11 6.62 4.24
N PHE A 132 7.66 7.47 3.38
CA PHE A 132 8.65 8.46 3.79
C PHE A 132 8.02 9.53 4.68
N ARG A 133 8.79 10.03 5.64
CA ARG A 133 8.42 11.13 6.54
C ARG A 133 9.42 12.26 6.40
N VAL A 134 8.97 13.51 6.46
CA VAL A 134 9.86 14.67 6.50
C VAL A 134 10.63 14.64 7.82
N VAL A 135 11.96 14.64 7.72
CA VAL A 135 12.86 14.65 8.89
C VAL A 135 13.56 15.98 9.05
N ARG A 136 13.65 16.78 7.99
CA ARG A 136 14.24 18.11 8.04
C ARG A 136 13.73 19.00 6.92
N GLU A 137 13.50 20.25 7.22
CA GLU A 137 13.27 21.33 6.26
C GLU A 137 14.45 22.29 6.29
N PHE A 138 14.90 22.72 5.13
CA PHE A 138 16.04 23.65 5.01
C PHE A 138 15.99 24.37 3.66
N ALA A 139 16.86 25.37 3.48
CA ALA A 139 17.02 26.03 2.19
C ALA A 139 18.37 25.63 1.57
N ALA A 140 18.40 25.43 0.27
CA ALA A 140 19.63 25.34 -0.50
C ALA A 140 20.41 26.67 -0.41
N PRO A 141 21.71 26.72 -0.72
CA PRO A 141 22.51 27.94 -0.64
C PRO A 141 21.95 29.14 -1.43
N ASP A 142 21.18 28.87 -2.47
CA ASP A 142 20.51 29.85 -3.33
C ASP A 142 19.07 30.15 -2.91
N GLY A 143 18.64 29.64 -1.75
CA GLY A 143 17.35 29.90 -1.13
C GLY A 143 16.20 28.98 -1.53
N LEU A 144 16.41 27.96 -2.39
CA LEU A 144 15.35 26.99 -2.72
C LEU A 144 14.95 26.19 -1.47
N PRO A 145 13.66 26.22 -1.05
CA PRO A 145 13.20 25.39 0.06
C PRO A 145 13.25 23.90 -0.28
N LEU A 146 13.91 23.12 0.56
CA LEU A 146 14.10 21.68 0.41
C LEU A 146 13.54 20.92 1.62
N LEU A 147 13.03 19.72 1.34
CA LEU A 147 12.63 18.73 2.34
C LEU A 147 13.58 17.53 2.24
N ALA A 148 14.17 17.15 3.36
CA ALA A 148 14.76 15.83 3.50
C ALA A 148 13.70 14.88 4.06
N LEU A 149 13.49 13.76 3.38
CA LEU A 149 12.58 12.73 3.80
C LEU A 149 13.36 11.44 4.07
N ALA A 150 12.95 10.71 5.08
CA ALA A 150 13.50 9.39 5.40
C ALA A 150 12.41 8.34 5.44
N TRP A 151 12.79 7.15 5.03
CA TRP A 151 12.01 5.93 5.15
C TRP A 151 12.82 4.91 5.92
N GLN A 152 12.17 4.18 6.80
CA GLN A 152 12.77 3.06 7.52
C GLN A 152 11.83 1.87 7.41
N ARG A 153 12.41 0.70 7.17
CA ARG A 153 11.66 -0.55 7.27
C ARG A 153 11.23 -0.69 8.72
N ASP A 154 9.94 -0.82 8.91
CA ASP A 154 9.41 -1.11 10.24
C ASP A 154 9.35 -2.63 10.41
N ASP A 155 10.43 -3.19 10.91
CA ASP A 155 10.52 -4.63 11.15
C ASP A 155 9.72 -5.06 12.39
N SER A 156 9.18 -4.12 13.17
CA SER A 156 8.33 -4.43 14.32
C SER A 156 7.01 -5.09 13.89
N LEU A 157 6.51 -4.78 12.69
CA LEU A 157 5.34 -5.43 12.11
C LEU A 157 5.63 -6.85 11.59
N LEU A 158 6.90 -7.23 11.38
CA LEU A 158 7.26 -8.60 11.01
C LEU A 158 7.13 -9.57 12.19
N ALA A 159 7.05 -9.07 13.42
CA ALA A 159 6.95 -9.83 14.65
C ALA A 159 5.56 -9.76 15.30
N LEU A 160 4.47 -9.67 14.50
CA LEU A 160 3.12 -9.70 15.04
C LEU A 160 2.86 -10.99 15.82
N GLN A 161 2.21 -10.86 16.98
CA GLN A 161 1.89 -11.95 17.89
C GLN A 161 0.43 -11.87 18.31
N LEU A 162 -0.23 -13.05 18.42
CA LEU A 162 -1.53 -13.16 19.06
C LEU A 162 -1.35 -13.43 20.56
N ASP A 163 -2.17 -12.78 21.39
CA ASP A 163 -2.34 -13.17 22.77
C ASP A 163 -3.32 -14.38 22.88
N ALA A 164 -3.49 -14.91 24.10
CA ALA A 164 -4.34 -16.06 24.35
C ALA A 164 -5.84 -15.82 24.03
N ASP A 165 -6.26 -14.56 24.03
CA ASP A 165 -7.64 -14.17 23.76
C ASP A 165 -7.90 -13.92 22.27
N GLY A 166 -6.85 -13.94 21.43
CA GLY A 166 -6.93 -13.72 19.98
C GLY A 166 -6.78 -12.27 19.55
N TRP A 167 -6.16 -11.43 20.39
CA TRP A 167 -5.78 -10.08 20.02
C TRP A 167 -4.34 -10.02 19.56
N VAL A 168 -4.09 -9.25 18.50
CA VAL A 168 -2.73 -8.93 18.06
C VAL A 168 -2.11 -7.93 19.03
N VAL A 169 -0.99 -8.29 19.64
CA VAL A 169 -0.32 -7.50 20.69
C VAL A 169 0.04 -6.10 20.19
N GLN A 170 0.46 -5.98 18.94
CA GLN A 170 0.90 -4.74 18.31
C GLN A 170 -0.23 -3.91 17.71
N ALA A 171 -1.48 -4.39 17.73
CA ALA A 171 -2.63 -3.65 17.21
C ALA A 171 -3.20 -2.70 18.25
N GLU A 172 -3.71 -1.55 17.79
CA GLU A 172 -4.58 -0.72 18.60
C GLU A 172 -5.92 -1.44 18.81
N LYS A 173 -6.26 -1.75 20.08
CA LYS A 173 -7.50 -2.48 20.42
C LYS A 173 -8.67 -1.51 20.54
N GLN A 174 -9.72 -1.72 19.75
CA GLN A 174 -10.98 -0.98 19.81
C GLN A 174 -12.17 -1.95 19.74
N PRO A 175 -12.55 -2.59 20.86
CA PRO A 175 -13.53 -3.67 20.85
C PRO A 175 -14.89 -3.25 20.27
N SER A 176 -15.36 -4.01 19.27
CA SER A 176 -16.68 -3.84 18.65
C SER A 176 -17.73 -4.69 19.38
N PRO A 177 -18.93 -4.14 19.66
CA PRO A 177 -20.05 -4.94 20.14
C PRO A 177 -20.69 -5.81 19.05
N ASN A 178 -20.35 -5.59 17.77
CA ASN A 178 -20.92 -6.26 16.61
C ASN A 178 -20.15 -7.57 16.32
N CYS A 179 -20.14 -8.47 17.28
CA CYS A 179 -19.50 -9.78 17.16
C CYS A 179 -20.23 -10.81 18.06
N ASP A 180 -20.07 -12.09 17.72
CA ASP A 180 -20.60 -13.20 18.49
C ASP A 180 -19.66 -14.41 18.45
N VAL A 181 -20.10 -15.57 18.89
CA VAL A 181 -19.32 -16.80 18.85
C VAL A 181 -19.44 -17.49 17.49
N TYR A 182 -18.39 -18.14 17.06
CA TYR A 182 -18.47 -19.00 15.87
C TYR A 182 -19.44 -20.17 16.12
N PRO A 183 -20.26 -20.56 15.11
CA PRO A 183 -21.28 -21.61 15.28
C PRO A 183 -20.72 -22.97 15.69
N ASP A 184 -19.52 -23.30 15.25
CA ASP A 184 -18.86 -24.59 15.46
C ASP A 184 -17.66 -24.47 16.37
N GLN A 185 -17.87 -24.30 17.67
CA GLN A 185 -16.80 -24.12 18.66
C GLN A 185 -15.96 -25.38 18.96
N CYS A 186 -16.18 -26.52 18.28
CA CYS A 186 -15.45 -27.74 18.61
C CYS A 186 -13.95 -27.74 18.26
N ASN A 187 -13.46 -26.75 17.48
CA ASN A 187 -12.02 -26.58 17.20
C ASN A 187 -11.72 -25.13 16.80
N ALA A 188 -11.44 -24.27 17.74
CA ALA A 188 -11.12 -22.85 17.51
C ALA A 188 -9.91 -22.64 16.57
N ALA A 189 -8.96 -23.57 16.53
CA ALA A 189 -7.80 -23.51 15.63
C ALA A 189 -8.09 -23.97 14.19
N ALA A 190 -9.21 -24.66 13.93
CA ALA A 190 -9.58 -25.17 12.62
C ALA A 190 -10.74 -24.41 11.97
N ALA A 191 -11.30 -23.40 12.63
CA ALA A 191 -12.60 -22.80 12.28
C ALA A 191 -12.55 -21.69 11.23
N THR A 192 -11.41 -21.05 10.96
CA THR A 192 -11.32 -19.87 10.11
C THR A 192 -10.36 -20.02 8.92
N PRO A 193 -10.62 -20.98 8.01
CA PRO A 193 -9.72 -21.24 6.88
C PRO A 193 -9.65 -20.11 5.86
N LEU A 194 -10.55 -19.14 5.91
CA LEU A 194 -10.69 -18.07 4.94
C LEU A 194 -10.33 -16.71 5.54
N LEU A 195 -9.50 -15.95 4.82
CA LEU A 195 -9.26 -14.53 5.07
C LEU A 195 -9.91 -13.71 3.95
N VAL A 196 -10.76 -12.77 4.31
CA VAL A 196 -11.47 -11.90 3.36
C VAL A 196 -10.89 -10.49 3.45
N ILE A 197 -10.45 -9.97 2.31
CA ILE A 197 -9.94 -8.61 2.18
C ILE A 197 -11.07 -7.69 1.70
N HIS A 198 -11.19 -6.57 2.39
CA HIS A 198 -12.17 -5.52 2.14
C HIS A 198 -11.48 -4.17 1.91
N ASN A 199 -12.24 -3.17 1.48
CA ASN A 199 -11.87 -1.77 1.61
C ASN A 199 -13.03 -0.96 2.21
N ILE A 200 -12.67 0.07 2.97
CA ILE A 200 -13.62 0.99 3.55
C ILE A 200 -13.02 2.39 3.69
N SER A 201 -13.85 3.42 3.44
CA SER A 201 -13.56 4.81 3.82
C SER A 201 -14.82 5.49 4.31
N LEU A 202 -14.73 6.24 5.40
CA LEU A 202 -15.87 6.97 5.98
C LEU A 202 -15.47 8.36 6.47
N PRO A 203 -16.03 9.43 5.86
CA PRO A 203 -16.97 9.40 4.73
C PRO A 203 -16.33 8.78 3.48
N PRO A 204 -17.11 8.37 2.46
CA PRO A 204 -16.55 7.82 1.24
C PRO A 204 -15.43 8.69 0.67
N TYR A 205 -14.29 8.05 0.29
CA TYR A 205 -13.10 8.69 -0.29
C TYR A 205 -12.34 9.65 0.65
N GLN A 206 -12.66 9.68 1.94
CA GLN A 206 -11.94 10.44 2.96
C GLN A 206 -11.22 9.49 3.91
N TYR A 207 -9.97 9.79 4.23
CA TYR A 207 -9.08 8.92 4.99
C TYR A 207 -8.58 9.58 6.27
N GLY A 208 -8.13 8.76 7.24
CA GLY A 208 -7.55 9.23 8.49
C GLY A 208 -8.56 9.69 9.54
N GLY A 209 -9.84 9.76 9.19
CA GLY A 209 -10.91 10.15 10.11
C GLY A 209 -11.35 9.03 11.06
N PRO A 210 -12.21 9.31 12.03
CA PRO A 210 -12.71 8.33 13.01
C PRO A 210 -13.94 7.54 12.51
N GLY A 211 -14.45 7.82 11.30
CA GLY A 211 -15.75 7.31 10.84
C GLY A 211 -15.87 5.80 10.84
N VAL A 212 -14.80 5.08 10.38
CA VAL A 212 -14.77 3.61 10.37
C VAL A 212 -14.83 3.04 11.78
N GLN A 213 -14.03 3.60 12.69
CA GLN A 213 -14.03 3.19 14.09
C GLN A 213 -15.41 3.43 14.74
N GLN A 214 -16.00 4.59 14.49
CA GLN A 214 -17.33 4.96 15.01
C GLN A 214 -18.42 4.01 14.47
N LEU A 215 -18.35 3.63 13.19
CA LEU A 215 -19.28 2.65 12.61
C LEU A 215 -19.18 1.30 13.33
N PHE A 216 -17.96 0.76 13.46
CA PHE A 216 -17.75 -0.55 14.05
C PHE A 216 -18.01 -0.60 15.56
N THR A 217 -17.97 0.54 16.25
CA THR A 217 -18.29 0.64 17.68
C THR A 217 -19.69 1.18 17.96
N ASN A 218 -20.53 1.35 16.93
CA ASN A 218 -21.91 1.88 17.04
C ASN A 218 -21.98 3.31 17.60
N SER A 219 -20.94 4.11 17.42
CA SER A 219 -20.85 5.50 17.89
C SER A 219 -20.87 6.54 16.76
N LEU A 220 -21.21 6.09 15.53
CA LEU A 220 -21.28 6.99 14.37
C LEU A 220 -22.40 8.02 14.55
N ASP A 221 -22.04 9.31 14.53
CA ASP A 221 -23.01 10.40 14.59
C ASP A 221 -23.68 10.60 13.21
N PRO A 222 -24.99 10.33 13.05
CA PRO A 222 -25.68 10.48 11.78
C PRO A 222 -25.72 11.94 11.29
N GLN A 223 -25.48 12.93 12.16
CA GLN A 223 -25.51 14.34 11.81
C GLN A 223 -24.14 14.89 11.36
N ALA A 224 -23.05 14.14 11.62
CA ALA A 224 -21.69 14.61 11.31
C ALA A 224 -21.40 14.63 9.78
N HIS A 225 -22.12 13.85 8.99
CA HIS A 225 -21.98 13.83 7.53
C HIS A 225 -23.25 13.28 6.86
N PRO A 226 -23.71 13.82 5.71
CA PRO A 226 -24.94 13.34 5.04
C PRO A 226 -24.95 11.83 4.74
N TYR A 227 -23.82 11.26 4.37
CA TYR A 227 -23.67 9.82 4.15
C TYR A 227 -23.95 8.99 5.41
N TYR A 228 -23.59 9.49 6.58
CA TYR A 228 -23.72 8.77 7.85
C TYR A 228 -25.19 8.53 8.25
N ALA A 229 -26.10 9.44 7.88
CA ALA A 229 -27.52 9.27 8.13
C ALA A 229 -28.08 7.95 7.56
N GLY A 230 -27.55 7.50 6.40
CA GLY A 230 -27.97 6.26 5.75
C GLY A 230 -27.36 4.97 6.35
N ILE A 231 -26.29 5.08 7.14
CA ILE A 231 -25.55 3.92 7.64
C ILE A 231 -25.41 3.82 9.16
N ALA A 232 -25.74 4.85 9.91
CA ALA A 232 -25.58 4.88 11.37
C ALA A 232 -26.35 3.76 12.11
N GLY A 233 -27.38 3.22 11.49
CA GLY A 233 -28.15 2.07 12.01
C GLY A 233 -27.52 0.71 11.73
N LEU A 234 -26.50 0.62 10.89
CA LEU A 234 -25.85 -0.65 10.54
C LEU A 234 -25.11 -1.22 11.75
N ARG A 235 -25.20 -2.54 11.89
CA ARG A 235 -24.48 -3.31 12.90
C ARG A 235 -23.51 -4.23 12.17
N VAL A 236 -22.33 -3.71 11.90
CA VAL A 236 -21.25 -4.38 11.17
C VAL A 236 -19.93 -4.20 11.91
N SER A 237 -18.97 -5.05 11.64
CA SER A 237 -17.62 -4.98 12.16
C SER A 237 -16.66 -5.70 11.23
N CYS A 238 -15.37 -5.55 11.47
CA CYS A 238 -14.34 -6.39 10.90
C CYS A 238 -13.37 -6.80 12.00
N HIS A 239 -12.56 -7.84 11.79
CA HIS A 239 -11.55 -8.19 12.80
C HIS A 239 -10.48 -7.11 12.83
N PHE A 240 -9.97 -6.71 11.67
CA PHE A 240 -8.85 -5.79 11.55
C PHE A 240 -9.15 -4.65 10.58
N PHE A 241 -8.54 -3.50 10.85
CA PHE A 241 -8.55 -2.35 9.98
C PHE A 241 -7.12 -1.81 9.83
N ILE A 242 -6.66 -1.65 8.59
CA ILE A 242 -5.33 -1.13 8.27
C ILE A 242 -5.48 0.23 7.61
N ARG A 243 -5.04 1.28 8.29
CA ARG A 243 -5.07 2.65 7.78
C ARG A 243 -4.07 2.86 6.66
N ARG A 244 -4.20 3.98 5.93
CA ARG A 244 -3.31 4.34 4.82
C ARG A 244 -1.83 4.42 5.22
N ASP A 245 -1.53 4.78 6.45
CA ASP A 245 -0.16 4.85 7.01
C ASP A 245 0.38 3.47 7.45
N GLY A 246 -0.44 2.42 7.37
CA GLY A 246 -0.11 1.06 7.77
C GLY A 246 -0.40 0.76 9.24
N SER A 247 -0.93 1.70 10.02
CA SER A 247 -1.32 1.43 11.42
C SER A 247 -2.44 0.38 11.46
N LEU A 248 -2.33 -0.54 12.43
CA LEU A 248 -3.20 -1.68 12.59
C LEU A 248 -4.13 -1.49 13.79
N LEU A 249 -5.44 -1.52 13.53
CA LEU A 249 -6.48 -1.55 14.54
C LEU A 249 -7.15 -2.91 14.55
N GLN A 250 -7.58 -3.38 15.72
CA GLN A 250 -8.35 -4.61 15.87
C GLN A 250 -9.63 -4.36 16.65
N PHE A 251 -10.77 -4.76 16.06
CA PHE A 251 -12.11 -4.58 16.63
C PHE A 251 -12.70 -5.86 17.22
N VAL A 252 -12.36 -7.01 16.65
CA VAL A 252 -12.86 -8.31 17.08
C VAL A 252 -11.69 -9.25 17.24
N PRO A 253 -11.56 -9.97 18.38
CA PRO A 253 -10.50 -10.96 18.53
C PRO A 253 -10.73 -12.14 17.56
N THR A 254 -9.65 -12.79 17.12
CA THR A 254 -9.70 -13.88 16.15
C THR A 254 -10.50 -15.10 16.64
N THR A 255 -10.72 -15.20 17.95
CA THR A 255 -11.55 -16.22 18.59
C THR A 255 -13.04 -15.97 18.50
N ARG A 256 -13.47 -14.82 17.98
CA ARG A 256 -14.88 -14.44 17.83
C ARG A 256 -15.20 -14.09 16.38
N ARG A 257 -16.46 -14.24 16.01
CA ARG A 257 -16.99 -13.98 14.68
C ARG A 257 -17.34 -12.50 14.50
N ALA A 258 -16.65 -11.81 13.59
CA ALA A 258 -17.03 -10.46 13.15
C ALA A 258 -18.13 -10.50 12.08
N TRP A 259 -18.85 -9.40 11.90
CA TRP A 259 -19.94 -9.28 10.94
C TRP A 259 -19.52 -8.43 9.73
N HIS A 260 -18.71 -9.01 8.82
CA HIS A 260 -18.08 -8.30 7.69
C HIS A 260 -18.53 -8.76 6.30
N ALA A 261 -18.93 -10.05 6.13
CA ALA A 261 -19.15 -10.61 4.81
C ALA A 261 -20.62 -10.53 4.34
N GLY A 262 -21.59 -10.38 5.27
CA GLY A 262 -23.02 -10.37 4.95
C GLY A 262 -23.49 -11.65 4.25
N VAL A 263 -24.38 -11.51 3.27
CA VAL A 263 -24.80 -12.62 2.40
C VAL A 263 -23.64 -12.94 1.47
N SER A 264 -23.06 -14.13 1.61
CA SER A 264 -21.80 -14.50 0.96
C SER A 264 -21.67 -16.01 0.84
N GLN A 265 -20.84 -16.45 -0.12
CA GLN A 265 -20.56 -17.85 -0.38
C GLN A 265 -19.11 -18.03 -0.82
N TRP A 266 -18.44 -19.07 -0.35
CA TRP A 266 -17.11 -19.47 -0.77
C TRP A 266 -17.05 -20.97 -1.02
N ARG A 267 -16.75 -21.39 -2.27
CA ARG A 267 -16.62 -22.79 -2.69
C ARG A 267 -17.84 -23.65 -2.26
N GLY A 268 -19.05 -23.12 -2.44
CA GLY A 268 -20.29 -23.80 -2.11
C GLY A 268 -20.72 -23.71 -0.63
N ARG A 269 -19.90 -23.13 0.25
CA ARG A 269 -20.26 -22.91 1.65
C ARG A 269 -20.76 -21.47 1.83
N GLU A 270 -22.00 -21.32 2.29
CA GLU A 270 -22.64 -20.03 2.57
C GLU A 270 -22.20 -19.44 3.92
N ARG A 271 -22.52 -18.14 4.11
CA ARG A 271 -22.33 -17.42 5.38
C ARG A 271 -20.85 -17.34 5.78
N CYS A 272 -20.04 -16.72 4.94
CA CYS A 272 -18.59 -16.65 5.14
C CYS A 272 -18.15 -16.08 6.50
N ASN A 273 -18.96 -15.24 7.18
CA ASN A 273 -18.70 -14.85 8.56
C ASN A 273 -18.46 -16.03 9.51
N ASP A 274 -19.10 -17.18 9.24
CA ASP A 274 -19.07 -18.34 10.15
C ASP A 274 -17.72 -19.10 10.10
N PHE A 275 -16.85 -18.78 9.14
CA PHE A 275 -15.58 -19.48 8.94
C PHE A 275 -14.47 -18.59 8.35
N SER A 276 -14.58 -17.28 8.50
CA SER A 276 -13.57 -16.35 7.98
C SER A 276 -13.15 -15.29 8.99
N LEU A 277 -11.96 -14.77 8.76
CA LEU A 277 -11.48 -13.51 9.34
C LEU A 277 -11.59 -12.42 8.27
N GLY A 278 -11.88 -11.19 8.65
CA GLY A 278 -11.95 -10.05 7.74
C GLY A 278 -10.90 -9.00 8.06
N ILE A 279 -10.31 -8.42 7.01
CA ILE A 279 -9.41 -7.27 7.08
C ILE A 279 -9.95 -6.17 6.19
N GLU A 280 -10.22 -5.00 6.77
CA GLU A 280 -10.54 -3.79 6.04
C GLU A 280 -9.26 -2.98 5.77
N LEU A 281 -9.08 -2.55 4.54
CA LEU A 281 -8.06 -1.57 4.17
C LEU A 281 -8.71 -0.20 4.04
N GLU A 282 -8.15 0.83 4.69
CA GLU A 282 -8.61 2.19 4.46
C GLU A 282 -8.38 2.58 2.99
N GLY A 283 -9.45 2.70 2.22
CA GLY A 283 -9.36 2.87 0.77
C GLY A 283 -10.69 2.92 0.07
N CYS A 284 -10.63 2.78 -1.24
CA CYS A 284 -11.78 2.68 -2.13
C CYS A 284 -11.42 1.93 -3.41
N ASP A 285 -12.42 1.64 -4.25
CA ASP A 285 -12.25 0.91 -5.52
C ASP A 285 -11.52 1.69 -6.63
N PHE A 286 -11.20 2.98 -6.41
CA PHE A 286 -10.76 3.89 -7.47
C PHE A 286 -9.30 4.34 -7.33
N GLU A 287 -8.58 3.89 -6.31
CA GLU A 287 -7.17 4.21 -6.14
C GLU A 287 -6.35 3.09 -5.49
N PRO A 288 -5.04 3.03 -5.76
CA PRO A 288 -4.16 2.03 -5.17
C PRO A 288 -4.04 2.15 -3.64
N PHE A 289 -3.84 1.02 -2.99
CA PHE A 289 -3.47 0.96 -1.58
C PHE A 289 -1.99 1.32 -1.37
N SER A 290 -1.66 1.82 -0.19
CA SER A 290 -0.32 2.29 0.12
C SER A 290 0.67 1.13 0.31
N HIS A 291 1.96 1.43 0.19
CA HIS A 291 3.02 0.46 0.52
C HIS A 291 2.94 0.01 1.98
N ALA A 292 2.67 0.94 2.90
CA ALA A 292 2.55 0.66 4.31
C ALA A 292 1.40 -0.32 4.61
N GLN A 293 0.25 -0.17 3.90
CA GLN A 293 -0.87 -1.11 4.04
C GLN A 293 -0.48 -2.53 3.60
N TYR A 294 0.18 -2.69 2.45
CA TYR A 294 0.61 -4.03 2.00
C TYR A 294 1.60 -4.69 2.94
N ARG A 295 2.50 -3.92 3.56
CA ARG A 295 3.43 -4.47 4.56
C ARG A 295 2.68 -5.02 5.77
N THR A 296 1.81 -4.21 6.37
CA THR A 296 1.00 -4.63 7.52
C THR A 296 0.09 -5.79 7.16
N LEU A 297 -0.55 -5.74 5.97
CA LEU A 297 -1.40 -6.82 5.47
C LEU A 297 -0.63 -8.13 5.30
N ALA A 298 0.56 -8.10 4.72
CA ALA A 298 1.37 -9.30 4.54
C ALA A 298 1.82 -9.90 5.88
N ALA A 299 2.28 -9.07 6.82
CA ALA A 299 2.66 -9.52 8.16
C ALA A 299 1.46 -10.12 8.92
N LEU A 300 0.29 -9.45 8.84
CA LEU A 300 -0.93 -9.93 9.48
C LEU A 300 -1.43 -11.23 8.84
N ALA A 301 -1.46 -11.31 7.51
CA ALA A 301 -1.86 -12.52 6.80
C ALA A 301 -0.95 -13.71 7.15
N ALA A 302 0.36 -13.50 7.23
CA ALA A 302 1.31 -14.54 7.64
C ALA A 302 1.07 -15.01 9.08
N LEU A 303 0.80 -14.08 10.01
CA LEU A 303 0.40 -14.40 11.39
C LEU A 303 -0.86 -15.27 11.41
N LEU A 304 -1.92 -14.83 10.72
CA LEU A 304 -3.22 -15.52 10.71
C LEU A 304 -3.15 -16.91 10.06
N GLN A 305 -2.27 -17.07 9.05
CA GLN A 305 -1.99 -18.38 8.46
C GLN A 305 -1.30 -19.32 9.45
N ARG A 306 -0.32 -18.82 10.20
CA ARG A 306 0.45 -19.60 11.16
C ARG A 306 -0.38 -19.98 12.38
N ASP A 307 -1.14 -19.03 12.94
CA ASP A 307 -1.73 -19.14 14.27
C ASP A 307 -3.24 -19.36 14.26
N CYS A 308 -3.95 -19.02 13.17
CA CYS A 308 -5.42 -19.15 13.06
C CYS A 308 -5.87 -20.17 12.00
N GLY A 309 -4.95 -20.88 11.34
CA GLY A 309 -5.28 -21.89 10.35
C GLY A 309 -5.85 -21.34 9.04
N VAL A 310 -5.59 -20.09 8.70
CA VAL A 310 -6.00 -19.49 7.42
C VAL A 310 -5.28 -20.20 6.27
N THR A 311 -6.02 -20.80 5.37
CA THR A 311 -5.51 -21.54 4.21
C THR A 311 -5.79 -20.85 2.88
N ALA A 312 -6.80 -19.97 2.84
CA ALA A 312 -7.19 -19.21 1.65
C ALA A 312 -7.36 -17.73 1.96
N ILE A 313 -7.03 -16.87 0.98
CA ILE A 313 -7.20 -15.41 1.04
C ILE A 313 -7.99 -15.02 -0.21
N THR A 314 -9.02 -14.18 -0.06
CA THR A 314 -9.90 -13.77 -1.16
C THR A 314 -10.42 -12.34 -0.93
N GLY A 315 -11.04 -11.73 -1.94
CA GLY A 315 -11.75 -10.45 -1.82
C GLY A 315 -13.24 -10.63 -1.49
N HIS A 316 -13.85 -9.60 -0.94
CA HIS A 316 -15.31 -9.58 -0.70
C HIS A 316 -16.09 -9.71 -2.02
N GLU A 317 -15.60 -9.11 -3.10
CA GLU A 317 -16.16 -9.23 -4.45
C GLU A 317 -16.30 -10.69 -4.92
N HIS A 318 -15.36 -11.56 -4.52
CA HIS A 318 -15.36 -12.97 -4.93
C HIS A 318 -16.30 -13.85 -4.13
N ILE A 319 -16.61 -13.47 -2.88
CA ILE A 319 -17.58 -14.21 -2.03
C ILE A 319 -18.99 -13.64 -2.09
N ALA A 320 -19.16 -12.46 -2.71
CA ALA A 320 -20.46 -11.80 -2.89
C ALA A 320 -20.58 -11.12 -4.26
N PRO A 321 -20.36 -11.89 -5.37
CA PRO A 321 -20.31 -11.33 -6.72
C PRO A 321 -21.61 -10.60 -7.09
N GLY A 322 -21.48 -9.47 -7.78
CA GLY A 322 -22.61 -8.61 -8.17
C GLY A 322 -23.22 -7.78 -7.02
N ARG A 323 -22.86 -8.07 -5.76
CA ARG A 323 -23.30 -7.30 -4.59
C ARG A 323 -22.17 -6.43 -4.02
N LYS A 324 -20.94 -6.89 -4.13
CA LYS A 324 -19.74 -6.24 -3.57
C LYS A 324 -18.65 -6.14 -4.61
N THR A 325 -17.84 -5.11 -4.48
CA THR A 325 -16.75 -4.77 -5.40
C THR A 325 -15.40 -4.68 -4.70
N ASP A 326 -15.39 -4.63 -3.36
CA ASP A 326 -14.20 -4.51 -2.53
C ASP A 326 -13.39 -5.82 -2.45
N PRO A 327 -12.04 -5.79 -2.41
CA PRO A 327 -11.16 -4.63 -2.31
C PRO A 327 -10.97 -3.86 -3.62
N GLY A 328 -11.57 -4.28 -4.73
CA GLY A 328 -11.62 -3.58 -5.99
C GLY A 328 -10.40 -3.76 -6.90
N PRO A 329 -10.46 -3.21 -8.13
CA PRO A 329 -9.50 -3.49 -9.20
C PRO A 329 -8.10 -2.92 -8.95
N TYR A 330 -7.95 -2.02 -7.99
CA TYR A 330 -6.66 -1.44 -7.61
C TYR A 330 -5.94 -2.23 -6.49
N PHE A 331 -6.54 -3.33 -6.02
CA PHE A 331 -5.85 -4.22 -5.09
C PHE A 331 -4.86 -5.13 -5.85
N ASP A 332 -3.60 -5.07 -5.46
CA ASP A 332 -2.50 -5.80 -6.10
C ASP A 332 -2.32 -7.19 -5.46
N TRP A 333 -3.07 -8.17 -5.97
CA TRP A 333 -3.00 -9.57 -5.55
C TRP A 333 -1.61 -10.19 -5.77
N ALA A 334 -0.94 -9.81 -6.87
CA ALA A 334 0.39 -10.32 -7.19
C ALA A 334 1.42 -9.87 -6.14
N ARG A 335 1.33 -8.62 -5.71
CA ARG A 335 2.17 -8.08 -4.64
C ARG A 335 1.96 -8.81 -3.32
N LEU A 336 0.71 -9.02 -2.89
CA LEU A 336 0.42 -9.77 -1.66
C LEU A 336 0.95 -11.19 -1.76
N SER A 337 0.73 -11.87 -2.90
CA SER A 337 1.25 -13.21 -3.20
C SER A 337 2.76 -13.30 -3.06
N ALA A 338 3.48 -12.35 -3.69
CA ALA A 338 4.94 -12.28 -3.61
C ALA A 338 5.43 -12.07 -2.16
N SER A 339 4.77 -11.19 -1.40
CA SER A 339 5.12 -10.94 0.01
C SER A 339 4.91 -12.15 0.92
N LEU A 340 3.96 -13.03 0.58
CA LEU A 340 3.69 -14.27 1.32
C LEU A 340 4.52 -15.47 0.83
N GLY A 341 5.35 -15.28 -0.21
CA GLY A 341 6.18 -16.33 -0.79
C GLY A 341 5.39 -17.52 -1.38
N ARG A 342 4.13 -17.29 -1.74
CA ARG A 342 3.26 -18.33 -2.31
C ARG A 342 2.29 -17.75 -3.34
N HIS A 343 1.88 -18.60 -4.28
CA HIS A 343 0.82 -18.24 -5.22
C HIS A 343 -0.53 -18.20 -4.47
N LEU A 344 -1.17 -17.03 -4.45
CA LEU A 344 -2.56 -16.95 -4.05
C LEU A 344 -3.39 -17.43 -5.25
N PRO A 345 -4.39 -18.31 -5.06
CA PRO A 345 -5.20 -18.75 -6.19
C PRO A 345 -5.82 -17.54 -6.86
N GLU A 346 -5.74 -17.50 -8.18
CA GLU A 346 -6.51 -16.56 -8.99
C GLU A 346 -8.00 -16.83 -8.70
N ASN A 347 -8.68 -15.78 -8.28
CA ASN A 347 -10.09 -15.85 -7.91
C ASN A 347 -10.98 -15.74 -9.15
#